data_14153dff5ede922c493941ece2e53b27
#
_entry.id   14153dff5ede922c493941ece2e53b27
#
_cell.length_a   1.000
_cell.length_b   1.000
_cell.length_c   1.000
_cell.angle_alpha   90.00
_cell.angle_beta   90.00
_cell.angle_gamma   90.00
#
_symmetry.space_group_name_H-M   'P 1'
#
loop_
_entity.id
_entity.type
_entity.pdbx_description
1 polymer ?
#
loop_
_entity_poly.entity_id
_entity_poly.type
_entity_poly.pdbx_seq_one_letter_code
_entity_poly.pdbx_strand_id
1 'polypeptide(L)'
;MGGESRYQIKIPSNQINIKNYYCSNSYSNPTLATPSLNPYFVTGFSDAEASFIILILKEPKNKTNWTVKTRFSIGLHKKDTLILELIKSYFGGVGTISPQNKESVQYRVGSLKDLNDKIIPHFDKYPLISKKQADFILFKKIINLMNHKEHLTLEGLQKILAIKGSLNLGLSDEIKTNFPNIRSMERPLVARPKINEIYPNWISGFTSGEGCFHVRIKNSTKSKLGVQVSLLFKITQQERDK
;
A
#
# COMPACT_ATOMS: atom_id res chain seq x y z
N MET A 1 8.12 24.30 -29.37
CA MET A 1 7.96 23.02 -28.65
C MET A 1 9.27 22.75 -27.92
N GLY A 2 9.34 23.11 -26.62
CA GLY A 2 10.55 22.97 -25.81
C GLY A 2 10.44 21.71 -24.97
N GLY A 3 11.20 20.67 -25.33
CA GLY A 3 11.30 19.47 -24.53
C GLY A 3 11.96 19.75 -23.19
N GLU A 4 11.26 19.48 -22.08
CA GLU A 4 11.87 19.51 -20.75
C GLU A 4 12.84 18.32 -20.63
N SER A 5 14.14 18.62 -20.67
CA SER A 5 15.17 17.63 -20.35
C SER A 5 15.10 17.29 -18.86
N ARG A 6 14.59 16.11 -18.52
CA ARG A 6 14.52 15.59 -17.14
C ARG A 6 15.83 14.88 -16.82
N TYR A 7 16.76 15.57 -16.20
CA TYR A 7 17.94 14.93 -15.61
C TYR A 7 17.55 14.33 -14.26
N GLN A 8 17.42 13.01 -14.18
CA GLN A 8 17.38 12.31 -12.90
C GLN A 8 18.82 12.13 -12.41
N ILE A 9 19.21 12.84 -11.37
CA ILE A 9 20.45 12.54 -10.66
C ILE A 9 20.19 11.28 -9.83
N LYS A 10 20.75 10.16 -10.28
CA LYS A 10 20.76 8.92 -9.49
C LYS A 10 21.75 9.11 -8.35
N ILE A 11 21.27 9.21 -7.12
CA ILE A 11 22.14 9.07 -5.94
C ILE A 11 22.53 7.58 -5.88
N PRO A 12 23.84 7.24 -5.94
CA PRO A 12 24.26 5.86 -5.84
C PRO A 12 23.80 5.25 -4.51
N SER A 13 23.19 4.08 -4.57
CA SER A 13 22.62 3.36 -3.40
C SER A 13 23.64 3.04 -2.29
N ASN A 14 24.93 3.08 -2.60
CA ASN A 14 26.02 2.88 -1.64
C ASN A 14 26.34 4.12 -0.77
N GLN A 15 25.79 5.31 -1.05
CA GLN A 15 25.95 6.51 -0.22
C GLN A 15 24.83 6.69 0.82
N ILE A 16 23.73 5.97 0.69
CA ILE A 16 22.67 5.94 1.70
C ILE A 16 23.00 4.79 2.64
N ASN A 17 23.58 5.10 3.79
CA ASN A 17 23.79 4.10 4.85
C ASN A 17 22.45 3.82 5.51
N ILE A 18 21.61 3.01 4.86
CA ILE A 18 20.24 2.64 5.26
C ILE A 18 20.23 2.05 6.69
N LYS A 19 21.35 1.50 7.16
CA LYS A 19 21.48 0.93 8.51
C LYS A 19 21.19 1.94 9.63
N ASN A 20 21.37 3.25 9.42
CA ASN A 20 21.22 4.24 10.48
C ASN A 20 19.85 4.91 10.58
N TYR A 21 18.97 4.76 9.58
CA TYR A 21 17.66 5.43 9.59
C TYR A 21 16.51 4.60 10.17
N TYR A 22 16.74 3.30 10.39
CA TYR A 22 15.69 2.38 10.85
C TYR A 22 15.92 1.83 12.27
N CYS A 23 16.97 2.29 12.98
CA CYS A 23 17.21 1.89 14.35
C CYS A 23 16.37 2.74 15.32
N SER A 24 15.41 2.11 15.99
CA SER A 24 14.88 2.63 17.25
C SER A 24 16.01 2.74 18.28
N ASN A 25 16.15 3.91 18.92
CA ASN A 25 17.04 4.13 20.04
C ASN A 25 16.69 3.18 21.20
N SER A 26 17.36 2.04 21.27
CA SER A 26 17.48 1.27 22.50
C SER A 26 18.94 0.82 22.61
N TYR A 27 19.72 1.56 23.42
CA TYR A 27 21.02 1.12 23.88
C TYR A 27 20.86 -0.10 24.78
N SER A 28 21.00 -1.28 24.23
CA SER A 28 21.26 -2.51 24.98
C SER A 28 21.84 -3.58 24.06
N ASN A 29 23.10 -3.93 24.30
CA ASN A 29 23.92 -5.05 23.82
C ASN A 29 23.72 -5.60 22.40
N PRO A 30 24.79 -5.77 21.60
CA PRO A 30 24.74 -6.25 20.23
C PRO A 30 24.69 -7.79 20.16
N THR A 31 23.56 -8.38 20.49
CA THR A 31 23.16 -9.64 19.86
C THR A 31 22.55 -9.25 18.52
N LEU A 32 23.04 -9.85 17.43
CA LEU A 32 22.67 -9.62 16.03
C LEU A 32 21.14 -9.73 15.79
N ALA A 33 20.37 -8.79 16.32
CA ALA A 33 18.96 -8.63 15.99
C ALA A 33 18.86 -7.98 14.61
N THR A 34 18.27 -8.67 13.64
CA THR A 34 17.91 -8.09 12.35
C THR A 34 17.15 -6.79 12.59
N PRO A 35 17.52 -5.65 11.97
CA PRO A 35 16.88 -4.37 12.20
C PRO A 35 15.39 -4.49 11.86
N SER A 36 14.54 -4.42 12.87
CA SER A 36 13.09 -4.43 12.70
C SER A 36 12.61 -3.06 12.26
N LEU A 37 11.78 -2.98 11.22
CA LEU A 37 11.14 -1.74 10.79
C LEU A 37 10.24 -1.20 11.91
N ASN A 38 10.22 0.13 12.05
CA ASN A 38 9.25 0.75 12.95
C ASN A 38 7.81 0.50 12.44
N PRO A 39 6.86 0.10 13.30
CA PRO A 39 5.48 -0.18 12.88
C PRO A 39 4.80 0.97 12.15
N TYR A 40 4.97 2.20 12.63
CA TYR A 40 4.39 3.38 11.96
C TYR A 40 5.05 3.68 10.61
N PHE A 41 6.32 3.32 10.41
CA PHE A 41 6.95 3.36 9.09
C PHE A 41 6.26 2.40 8.13
N VAL A 42 5.99 1.16 8.57
CA VAL A 42 5.28 0.16 7.76
C VAL A 42 3.88 0.64 7.41
N THR A 43 3.16 1.26 8.37
CA THR A 43 1.84 1.86 8.12
C THR A 43 1.92 3.00 7.12
N GLY A 44 2.85 3.95 7.29
CA GLY A 44 3.02 5.09 6.38
C GLY A 44 3.38 4.65 4.96
N PHE A 45 4.30 3.69 4.83
CA PHE A 45 4.64 3.10 3.54
C PHE A 45 3.47 2.34 2.91
N SER A 46 2.64 1.68 3.72
CA SER A 46 1.42 1.01 3.25
C SER A 46 0.34 2.01 2.84
N ASP A 47 0.22 3.15 3.52
CA ASP A 47 -0.66 4.25 3.11
C ASP A 47 -0.26 4.78 1.72
N ALA A 48 1.04 4.83 1.40
CA ALA A 48 1.55 5.19 0.08
C ALA A 48 1.26 4.07 -0.95
N GLU A 49 1.82 2.89 -0.76
CA GLU A 49 2.04 1.89 -1.82
C GLU A 49 1.16 0.64 -1.72
N ALA A 50 0.52 0.37 -0.57
CA ALA A 50 -0.22 -0.88 -0.40
C ALA A 50 -1.63 -0.83 -1.01
N SER A 51 -2.13 -2.02 -1.31
CA SER A 51 -3.50 -2.24 -1.78
C SER A 51 -4.15 -3.42 -1.05
N PHE A 52 -5.39 -3.21 -0.59
CA PHE A 52 -6.29 -4.23 -0.07
C PHE A 52 -7.20 -4.70 -1.20
N ILE A 53 -6.98 -5.91 -1.70
CA ILE A 53 -7.57 -6.38 -2.95
C ILE A 53 -8.54 -7.52 -2.67
N ILE A 54 -9.74 -7.43 -3.23
CA ILE A 54 -10.73 -8.51 -3.31
C ILE A 54 -10.92 -8.85 -4.78
N LEU A 55 -10.64 -10.10 -5.12
CA LEU A 55 -10.87 -10.66 -6.45
C LEU A 55 -12.11 -11.56 -6.38
N ILE A 56 -13.02 -11.36 -7.30
CA ILE A 56 -14.21 -12.20 -7.48
C ILE A 56 -14.15 -12.72 -8.90
N LEU A 57 -13.96 -14.02 -9.04
CA LEU A 57 -13.67 -14.68 -10.30
C LEU A 57 -14.71 -15.77 -10.56
N LYS A 58 -15.08 -15.99 -11.82
CA LYS A 58 -15.91 -17.14 -12.21
C LYS A 58 -15.18 -18.44 -11.89
N GLU A 59 -15.88 -19.36 -11.23
CA GLU A 59 -15.40 -20.70 -10.89
C GLU A 59 -16.58 -21.66 -10.97
N PRO A 60 -16.85 -22.25 -12.13
CA PRO A 60 -18.03 -23.12 -12.35
C PRO A 60 -18.11 -24.33 -11.42
N LYS A 61 -16.99 -24.74 -10.82
CA LYS A 61 -16.96 -25.85 -9.87
C LYS A 61 -17.52 -25.50 -8.50
N ASN A 62 -17.63 -24.21 -8.18
CA ASN A 62 -18.19 -23.75 -6.91
C ASN A 62 -19.72 -23.70 -6.98
N LYS A 63 -20.40 -23.97 -5.84
CA LYS A 63 -21.86 -23.90 -5.73
C LYS A 63 -22.45 -22.55 -6.17
N THR A 64 -21.71 -21.47 -5.98
CA THR A 64 -22.11 -20.11 -6.39
C THR A 64 -21.66 -19.75 -7.79
N ASN A 65 -20.91 -20.61 -8.50
CA ASN A 65 -20.17 -20.35 -9.75
C ASN A 65 -19.11 -19.22 -9.62
N TRP A 66 -18.79 -18.79 -8.40
CA TRP A 66 -17.82 -17.75 -8.14
C TRP A 66 -16.85 -18.13 -7.01
N THR A 67 -15.65 -17.58 -7.07
CA THR A 67 -14.66 -17.68 -6.00
C THR A 67 -14.24 -16.27 -5.54
N VAL A 68 -14.07 -16.11 -4.23
CA VAL A 68 -13.58 -14.88 -3.61
C VAL A 68 -12.16 -15.11 -3.13
N LYS A 69 -11.23 -14.27 -3.58
CA LYS A 69 -9.82 -14.28 -3.12
C LYS A 69 -9.48 -12.93 -2.52
N THR A 70 -8.79 -12.95 -1.40
CA THR A 70 -8.32 -11.75 -0.69
C THR A 70 -6.81 -11.62 -0.82
N ARG A 71 -6.31 -10.38 -0.90
CA ARG A 71 -4.88 -10.13 -1.00
C ARG A 71 -4.54 -8.76 -0.41
N PHE A 72 -3.53 -8.72 0.44
CA PHE A 72 -2.74 -7.53 0.72
C PHE A 72 -1.54 -7.53 -0.20
N SER A 73 -1.24 -6.39 -0.84
CA SER A 73 -0.08 -6.32 -1.74
C SER A 73 0.56 -4.94 -1.76
N ILE A 74 1.89 -4.93 -1.97
CA ILE A 74 2.70 -3.74 -2.20
C ILE A 74 3.49 -4.00 -3.48
N GLY A 75 3.36 -3.11 -4.48
CA GLY A 75 4.06 -3.20 -5.75
C GLY A 75 5.07 -2.09 -5.90
N LEU A 76 6.32 -2.41 -6.24
CA LEU A 76 7.40 -1.44 -6.40
C LEU A 76 8.22 -1.74 -7.67
N HIS A 77 9.05 -0.76 -8.06
CA HIS A 77 10.08 -1.01 -9.04
C HIS A 77 11.11 -2.02 -8.51
N LYS A 78 11.62 -2.92 -9.37
CA LYS A 78 12.57 -3.99 -8.98
C LYS A 78 13.84 -3.50 -8.26
N LYS A 79 14.22 -2.23 -8.45
CA LYS A 79 15.36 -1.61 -7.73
C LYS A 79 15.11 -1.47 -6.23
N ASP A 80 13.85 -1.41 -5.84
CA ASP A 80 13.42 -1.18 -4.46
C ASP A 80 12.98 -2.47 -3.76
N THR A 81 13.36 -3.65 -4.30
CA THR A 81 13.01 -4.97 -3.75
C THR A 81 13.40 -5.12 -2.28
N LEU A 82 14.53 -4.52 -1.87
CA LEU A 82 15.02 -4.63 -0.49
C LEU A 82 13.99 -4.16 0.55
N ILE A 83 13.24 -3.08 0.27
CA ILE A 83 12.23 -2.63 1.24
C ILE A 83 11.06 -3.61 1.35
N LEU A 84 10.71 -4.32 0.27
CA LEU A 84 9.71 -5.39 0.31
C LEU A 84 10.19 -6.59 1.16
N GLU A 85 11.49 -6.91 1.09
CA GLU A 85 12.09 -7.96 1.91
C GLU A 85 12.07 -7.59 3.40
N LEU A 86 12.38 -6.33 3.73
CA LEU A 86 12.29 -5.81 5.10
C LEU A 86 10.85 -5.83 5.62
N ILE A 87 9.86 -5.43 4.80
CA ILE A 87 8.44 -5.47 5.16
C ILE A 87 7.97 -6.93 5.33
N LYS A 88 8.38 -7.84 4.44
CA LYS A 88 8.09 -9.27 4.58
C LYS A 88 8.68 -9.82 5.88
N SER A 89 9.92 -9.49 6.21
CA SER A 89 10.57 -9.87 7.47
C SER A 89 9.82 -9.31 8.67
N TYR A 90 9.38 -8.04 8.61
CA TYR A 90 8.58 -7.39 9.64
C TYR A 90 7.28 -8.16 9.93
N PHE A 91 6.59 -8.65 8.89
CA PHE A 91 5.40 -9.50 9.03
C PHE A 91 5.71 -10.96 9.37
N GLY A 92 6.93 -11.28 9.77
CA GLY A 92 7.34 -12.64 10.17
C GLY A 92 7.58 -13.59 9.01
N GLY A 93 7.96 -13.07 7.84
CA GLY A 93 8.31 -13.85 6.65
C GLY A 93 7.12 -14.36 5.84
N VAL A 94 5.88 -14.06 6.22
CA VAL A 94 4.67 -14.50 5.49
C VAL A 94 4.54 -13.86 4.12
N GLY A 95 3.81 -14.50 3.22
CA GLY A 95 3.61 -14.00 1.87
C GLY A 95 4.78 -14.27 0.93
N THR A 96 4.68 -13.74 -0.28
CA THR A 96 5.65 -13.96 -1.37
C THR A 96 6.02 -12.63 -2.03
N ILE A 97 7.28 -12.53 -2.47
CA ILE A 97 7.75 -11.47 -3.37
C ILE A 97 7.96 -12.14 -4.73
N SER A 98 7.35 -11.56 -5.76
CA SER A 98 7.42 -12.10 -7.14
C SER A 98 7.43 -10.99 -8.18
N PRO A 99 8.03 -11.21 -9.36
CA PRO A 99 7.91 -10.28 -10.46
C PRO A 99 6.44 -10.03 -10.81
N GLN A 100 6.08 -8.77 -11.06
CA GLN A 100 4.78 -8.36 -11.58
C GLN A 100 4.87 -8.12 -13.08
N ASN A 101 5.97 -7.51 -13.53
CA ASN A 101 6.36 -7.32 -14.92
C ASN A 101 7.89 -7.21 -15.03
N LYS A 102 8.42 -6.79 -16.19
CA LYS A 102 9.88 -6.68 -16.43
C LYS A 102 10.58 -5.71 -15.46
N GLU A 103 9.89 -4.67 -14.99
CA GLU A 103 10.47 -3.58 -14.21
C GLU A 103 9.93 -3.52 -12.77
N SER A 104 8.89 -4.28 -12.43
CA SER A 104 8.25 -4.24 -11.11
C SER A 104 8.18 -5.60 -10.43
N VAL A 105 8.25 -5.54 -9.10
CA VAL A 105 8.06 -6.67 -8.18
C VAL A 105 6.91 -6.36 -7.23
N GLN A 106 6.29 -7.41 -6.71
CA GLN A 106 5.17 -7.28 -5.81
C GLN A 106 5.31 -8.22 -4.61
N TYR A 107 5.18 -7.66 -3.41
CA TYR A 107 4.93 -8.43 -2.19
C TYR A 107 3.44 -8.70 -2.07
N ARG A 108 3.06 -9.96 -1.73
CA ARG A 108 1.66 -10.41 -1.65
C ARG A 108 1.45 -11.30 -0.44
N VAL A 109 0.38 -11.04 0.31
CA VAL A 109 -0.15 -11.94 1.35
C VAL A 109 -1.58 -12.27 0.98
N GLY A 110 -1.88 -13.54 0.71
CA GLY A 110 -3.21 -14.00 0.25
C GLY A 110 -3.82 -15.11 1.08
N SER A 111 -3.05 -15.74 1.97
CA SER A 111 -3.56 -16.73 2.92
C SER A 111 -4.46 -16.06 3.96
N LEU A 112 -5.71 -16.56 4.15
CA LEU A 112 -6.61 -16.05 5.18
C LEU A 112 -5.97 -16.11 6.57
N LYS A 113 -5.21 -17.17 6.86
CA LYS A 113 -4.49 -17.32 8.12
C LYS A 113 -3.49 -16.17 8.31
N ASP A 114 -2.61 -15.93 7.33
CA ASP A 114 -1.57 -14.90 7.43
C ASP A 114 -2.16 -13.49 7.47
N LEU A 115 -3.27 -13.26 6.74
CA LEU A 115 -4.01 -12.00 6.80
C LEU A 115 -4.58 -11.75 8.19
N ASN A 116 -5.19 -12.77 8.83
CA ASN A 116 -5.74 -12.68 10.18
C ASN A 116 -4.65 -12.56 11.26
N ASP A 117 -3.55 -13.31 11.11
CA ASP A 117 -2.54 -13.41 12.16
C ASP A 117 -1.51 -12.28 12.12
N LYS A 118 -1.29 -11.66 10.95
CA LYS A 118 -0.22 -10.67 10.74
C LYS A 118 -0.70 -9.33 10.21
N ILE A 119 -1.47 -9.30 9.12
CA ILE A 119 -1.80 -8.06 8.42
C ILE A 119 -2.90 -7.28 9.17
N ILE A 120 -4.02 -7.93 9.50
CA ILE A 120 -5.13 -7.27 10.20
C ILE A 120 -4.71 -6.73 11.58
N PRO A 121 -4.02 -7.52 12.46
CA PRO A 121 -3.61 -7.02 13.76
C PRO A 121 -2.63 -5.85 13.69
N HIS A 122 -1.80 -5.80 12.65
CA HIS A 122 -0.90 -4.67 12.45
C HIS A 122 -1.69 -3.36 12.23
N PHE A 123 -2.61 -3.34 11.26
CA PHE A 123 -3.37 -2.12 10.95
C PHE A 123 -4.47 -1.80 11.97
N ASP A 124 -4.91 -2.77 12.78
CA ASP A 124 -5.75 -2.51 13.94
C ASP A 124 -5.00 -1.75 15.05
N LYS A 125 -3.73 -2.11 15.27
CA LYS A 125 -2.87 -1.49 16.28
C LYS A 125 -2.20 -0.20 15.79
N TYR A 126 -1.85 -0.14 14.53
CA TYR A 126 -1.17 0.97 13.87
C TYR A 126 -2.00 1.43 12.66
N PRO A 127 -3.10 2.18 12.88
CA PRO A 127 -4.08 2.47 11.84
C PRO A 127 -3.50 3.33 10.72
N LEU A 128 -3.99 3.08 9.50
CA LEU A 128 -3.79 3.94 8.35
C LEU A 128 -4.48 5.30 8.61
N ILE A 129 -3.94 6.37 8.08
CA ILE A 129 -4.50 7.72 8.29
C ILE A 129 -5.02 8.37 7.00
N SER A 130 -4.72 7.78 5.85
CA SER A 130 -5.29 8.20 4.57
C SER A 130 -6.70 7.61 4.36
N LYS A 131 -7.36 7.98 3.26
CA LYS A 131 -8.63 7.35 2.86
C LYS A 131 -8.52 5.84 2.61
N LYS A 132 -7.31 5.28 2.52
CA LYS A 132 -7.04 3.85 2.44
C LYS A 132 -7.50 3.09 3.71
N GLN A 133 -7.64 3.78 4.85
CA GLN A 133 -8.24 3.22 6.05
C GLN A 133 -9.66 2.69 5.80
N ALA A 134 -10.46 3.38 4.98
CA ALA A 134 -11.79 2.89 4.60
C ALA A 134 -11.71 1.59 3.79
N ASP A 135 -10.72 1.47 2.87
CA ASP A 135 -10.51 0.22 2.14
C ASP A 135 -10.08 -0.92 3.07
N PHE A 136 -9.23 -0.64 4.05
CA PHE A 136 -8.86 -1.62 5.07
C PHE A 136 -10.07 -2.10 5.89
N ILE A 137 -10.94 -1.18 6.34
CA ILE A 137 -12.16 -1.53 7.09
C ILE A 137 -13.07 -2.45 6.26
N LEU A 138 -13.28 -2.12 4.99
CA LEU A 138 -14.09 -2.93 4.07
C LEU A 138 -13.44 -4.30 3.81
N PHE A 139 -12.13 -4.33 3.59
CA PHE A 139 -11.35 -5.54 3.42
C PHE A 139 -11.46 -6.48 4.64
N LYS A 140 -11.31 -5.94 5.86
CA LYS A 140 -11.45 -6.68 7.12
C LYS A 140 -12.85 -7.27 7.27
N LYS A 141 -13.92 -6.52 6.90
CA LYS A 141 -15.29 -7.05 6.90
C LYS A 141 -15.44 -8.26 5.99
N ILE A 142 -14.86 -8.21 4.78
CA ILE A 142 -14.93 -9.35 3.84
C ILE A 142 -14.14 -10.56 4.39
N ILE A 143 -12.95 -10.35 4.96
CA ILE A 143 -12.18 -11.43 5.58
C ILE A 143 -12.98 -12.09 6.72
N ASN A 144 -13.70 -11.31 7.51
CA ASN A 144 -14.56 -11.85 8.57
C ASN A 144 -15.68 -12.75 8.01
N LEU A 145 -16.37 -12.33 6.94
CA LEU A 145 -17.35 -13.17 6.24
C LEU A 145 -16.71 -14.46 5.69
N MET A 146 -15.47 -14.38 5.19
CA MET A 146 -14.75 -15.55 4.69
C MET A 146 -14.36 -16.52 5.82
N ASN A 147 -13.98 -16.01 6.99
CA ASN A 147 -13.68 -16.81 8.17
C ASN A 147 -14.90 -17.64 8.62
N HIS A 148 -16.11 -17.08 8.51
CA HIS A 148 -17.37 -17.78 8.77
C HIS A 148 -17.87 -18.60 7.58
N LYS A 149 -17.07 -18.72 6.52
CA LYS A 149 -17.42 -19.47 5.28
C LYS A 149 -18.67 -18.92 4.56
N GLU A 150 -19.16 -17.72 4.89
CA GLU A 150 -20.31 -17.10 4.23
C GLU A 150 -20.09 -16.92 2.72
N HIS A 151 -18.86 -16.67 2.27
CA HIS A 151 -18.50 -16.55 0.85
C HIS A 151 -18.81 -17.78 0.00
N LEU A 152 -19.15 -18.93 0.60
CA LEU A 152 -19.54 -20.16 -0.09
C LEU A 152 -21.04 -20.24 -0.36
N THR A 153 -21.83 -19.29 0.15
CA THR A 153 -23.27 -19.19 -0.06
C THR A 153 -23.60 -18.03 -0.99
N LEU A 154 -24.74 -18.09 -1.69
CA LEU A 154 -25.16 -17.00 -2.59
C LEU A 154 -25.43 -15.71 -1.78
N GLU A 155 -26.08 -15.83 -0.64
CA GLU A 155 -26.35 -14.68 0.25
C GLU A 155 -25.05 -14.02 0.73
N GLY A 156 -24.09 -14.80 1.23
CA GLY A 156 -22.80 -14.29 1.67
C GLY A 156 -21.98 -13.69 0.53
N LEU A 157 -22.04 -14.28 -0.69
CA LEU A 157 -21.44 -13.67 -1.88
C LEU A 157 -22.07 -12.31 -2.19
N GLN A 158 -23.40 -12.17 -2.10
CA GLN A 158 -24.10 -10.90 -2.30
C GLN A 158 -23.67 -9.84 -1.27
N LYS A 159 -23.52 -10.21 0.01
CA LYS A 159 -22.95 -9.32 1.04
C LYS A 159 -21.54 -8.86 0.69
N ILE A 160 -20.67 -9.77 0.22
CA ILE A 160 -19.31 -9.45 -0.21
C ILE A 160 -19.32 -8.52 -1.41
N LEU A 161 -20.19 -8.75 -2.40
CA LEU A 161 -20.34 -7.87 -3.57
C LEU A 161 -20.76 -6.46 -3.17
N ALA A 162 -21.71 -6.32 -2.23
CA ALA A 162 -22.13 -5.02 -1.71
C ALA A 162 -20.96 -4.26 -1.06
N ILE A 163 -20.14 -4.94 -0.24
CA ILE A 163 -18.95 -4.35 0.38
C ILE A 163 -17.89 -4.01 -0.69
N LYS A 164 -17.63 -4.94 -1.63
CA LYS A 164 -16.65 -4.74 -2.71
C LYS A 164 -17.02 -3.57 -3.61
N GLY A 165 -18.31 -3.28 -3.78
CA GLY A 165 -18.79 -2.12 -4.55
C GLY A 165 -18.24 -0.79 -4.07
N SER A 166 -17.89 -0.66 -2.79
CA SER A 166 -17.32 0.56 -2.20
C SER A 166 -15.81 0.46 -1.94
N LEU A 167 -15.18 -0.65 -2.31
CA LEU A 167 -13.75 -0.88 -2.11
C LEU A 167 -12.97 -0.64 -3.41
N ASN A 168 -11.91 0.16 -3.35
CA ASN A 168 -11.07 0.53 -4.49
C ASN A 168 -11.89 1.09 -5.68
N LEU A 169 -11.81 0.43 -6.84
CA LEU A 169 -12.53 0.82 -8.08
C LEU A 169 -13.94 0.22 -8.17
N GLY A 170 -14.45 -0.40 -7.10
CA GLY A 170 -15.77 -1.01 -7.09
C GLY A 170 -15.86 -2.35 -7.83
N LEU A 171 -17.04 -2.67 -8.35
CA LEU A 171 -17.34 -3.89 -9.10
C LEU A 171 -16.96 -3.74 -10.56
N SER A 172 -16.43 -4.83 -11.17
CA SER A 172 -16.24 -4.90 -12.62
C SER A 172 -17.58 -4.98 -13.36
N ASP A 173 -17.57 -4.60 -14.64
CA ASP A 173 -18.80 -4.64 -15.45
C ASP A 173 -19.34 -6.08 -15.62
N GLU A 174 -18.47 -7.09 -15.69
CA GLU A 174 -18.87 -8.48 -15.67
C GLU A 174 -19.70 -8.82 -14.42
N ILE A 175 -19.25 -8.38 -13.23
CA ILE A 175 -19.96 -8.62 -11.98
C ILE A 175 -21.29 -7.86 -11.95
N LYS A 176 -21.31 -6.60 -12.38
CA LYS A 176 -22.54 -5.79 -12.45
C LYS A 176 -23.59 -6.43 -13.36
N THR A 177 -23.17 -7.00 -14.49
CA THR A 177 -24.07 -7.72 -15.41
C THR A 177 -24.65 -8.97 -14.79
N ASN A 178 -23.84 -9.75 -14.04
CA ASN A 178 -24.32 -10.98 -13.40
C ASN A 178 -25.13 -10.72 -12.12
N PHE A 179 -24.95 -9.57 -11.48
CA PHE A 179 -25.60 -9.18 -10.22
C PHE A 179 -26.16 -7.76 -10.29
N PRO A 180 -27.16 -7.48 -11.18
CA PRO A 180 -27.64 -6.12 -11.44
C PRO A 180 -28.30 -5.45 -10.24
N ASN A 181 -28.80 -6.21 -9.28
CA ASN A 181 -29.54 -5.71 -8.13
C ASN A 181 -28.65 -5.44 -6.90
N ILE A 182 -27.33 -5.65 -6.99
CA ILE A 182 -26.43 -5.39 -5.89
C ILE A 182 -26.25 -3.87 -5.70
N ARG A 183 -26.62 -3.39 -4.52
CA ARG A 183 -26.33 -2.03 -4.08
C ARG A 183 -25.04 -2.01 -3.29
N SER A 184 -24.12 -1.11 -3.66
CA SER A 184 -22.88 -0.92 -2.90
C SER A 184 -23.19 -0.44 -1.48
N MET A 185 -22.46 -0.97 -0.49
CA MET A 185 -22.49 -0.48 0.88
C MET A 185 -21.96 0.97 0.92
N GLU A 186 -22.43 1.75 1.86
CA GLU A 186 -21.84 3.06 2.11
C GLU A 186 -20.37 2.93 2.52
N ARG A 187 -19.51 3.76 1.92
CA ARG A 187 -18.07 3.77 2.26
C ARG A 187 -17.87 4.34 3.66
N PRO A 188 -17.10 3.67 4.53
CA PRO A 188 -16.83 4.18 5.87
C PRO A 188 -16.19 5.57 5.83
N LEU A 189 -16.70 6.48 6.65
CA LEU A 189 -16.10 7.77 6.88
C LEU A 189 -14.85 7.58 7.75
N VAL A 190 -13.74 8.12 7.30
CA VAL A 190 -12.47 8.13 8.05
C VAL A 190 -12.24 9.54 8.57
N ALA A 191 -12.12 9.67 9.89
CA ALA A 191 -11.79 10.94 10.50
C ALA A 191 -10.35 11.37 10.07
N ARG A 192 -10.18 12.65 9.77
CA ARG A 192 -8.83 13.18 9.51
C ARG A 192 -8.08 13.24 10.85
N PRO A 193 -6.86 12.68 10.91
CA PRO A 193 -6.06 12.79 12.13
C PRO A 193 -5.70 14.26 12.38
N LYS A 194 -5.61 14.64 13.63
CA LYS A 194 -5.03 15.94 13.99
C LYS A 194 -3.52 15.91 13.75
N ILE A 195 -2.95 17.05 13.43
CA ILE A 195 -1.52 17.13 13.06
C ILE A 195 -0.57 16.60 14.15
N ASN A 196 -0.95 16.73 15.42
CA ASN A 196 -0.22 16.21 16.58
C ASN A 196 -0.40 14.69 16.81
N GLU A 197 -1.29 14.05 16.05
CA GLU A 197 -1.53 12.60 16.09
C GLU A 197 -0.74 11.86 14.99
N ILE A 198 -0.03 12.60 14.12
CA ILE A 198 0.76 12.02 13.05
C ILE A 198 2.16 11.68 13.55
N TYR A 199 2.48 10.41 13.55
CA TYR A 199 3.77 9.92 14.02
C TYR A 199 4.90 10.22 13.02
N PRO A 200 6.09 10.69 13.45
CA PRO A 200 7.22 10.99 12.56
C PRO A 200 7.61 9.80 11.67
N ASN A 201 7.59 8.60 12.22
CA ASN A 201 7.90 7.39 11.45
C ASN A 201 6.85 7.09 10.37
N TRP A 202 5.58 7.48 10.58
CA TRP A 202 4.57 7.38 9.53
C TRP A 202 4.91 8.32 8.36
N ILE A 203 5.28 9.58 8.66
CA ILE A 203 5.71 10.55 7.64
C ILE A 203 6.91 10.00 6.85
N SER A 204 7.88 9.41 7.55
CA SER A 204 9.05 8.79 6.90
C SER A 204 8.64 7.66 5.95
N GLY A 205 7.77 6.75 6.39
CA GLY A 205 7.27 5.66 5.56
C GLY A 205 6.48 6.16 4.34
N PHE A 206 5.55 7.10 4.55
CA PHE A 206 4.73 7.68 3.50
C PHE A 206 5.57 8.43 2.46
N THR A 207 6.53 9.23 2.92
CA THR A 207 7.46 9.96 2.05
C THR A 207 8.37 9.02 1.26
N SER A 208 8.73 7.87 1.82
CA SER A 208 9.54 6.87 1.11
C SER A 208 8.81 6.27 -0.09
N GLY A 209 7.46 6.19 -0.05
CA GLY A 209 6.64 5.76 -1.19
C GLY A 209 6.31 6.93 -2.15
N GLU A 210 5.71 8.01 -1.66
CA GLU A 210 5.11 9.08 -2.46
C GLU A 210 6.01 10.32 -2.63
N GLY A 211 7.12 10.40 -1.89
CA GLY A 211 8.01 11.57 -1.92
C GLY A 211 8.89 11.60 -3.16
N CYS A 212 9.02 12.76 -3.74
CA CYS A 212 9.90 13.02 -4.87
C CYS A 212 10.85 14.18 -4.58
N PHE A 213 12.15 13.89 -4.55
CA PHE A 213 13.21 14.88 -4.45
C PHE A 213 13.83 15.09 -5.82
N HIS A 214 13.76 16.28 -6.37
CA HIS A 214 14.41 16.54 -7.65
C HIS A 214 15.07 17.91 -7.75
N VAL A 215 16.10 17.96 -8.60
CA VAL A 215 16.78 19.17 -8.98
C VAL A 215 16.23 19.65 -10.31
N ARG A 216 15.71 20.87 -10.34
CA ARG A 216 15.19 21.50 -11.56
C ARG A 216 16.20 22.51 -12.07
N ILE A 217 16.63 22.36 -13.32
CA ILE A 217 17.49 23.30 -14.02
C ILE A 217 16.67 23.99 -15.11
N LYS A 218 16.62 25.32 -15.08
CA LYS A 218 15.93 26.16 -16.07
C LYS A 218 16.88 27.17 -16.67
N ASN A 219 16.73 27.51 -17.95
CA ASN A 219 17.39 28.65 -18.54
C ASN A 219 16.94 29.94 -17.84
N SER A 220 17.86 30.84 -17.55
CA SER A 220 17.60 32.09 -16.85
C SER A 220 18.53 33.19 -17.35
N THR A 221 17.98 34.19 -17.99
CA THR A 221 18.72 35.37 -18.44
C THR A 221 19.20 36.26 -17.28
N LYS A 222 18.63 36.07 -16.09
CA LYS A 222 18.99 36.80 -14.86
C LYS A 222 20.17 36.16 -14.11
N SER A 223 20.54 34.93 -14.44
CA SER A 223 21.66 34.23 -13.82
C SER A 223 22.94 34.47 -14.61
N LYS A 224 24.05 34.75 -13.93
CA LYS A 224 25.39 34.90 -14.55
C LYS A 224 25.82 33.60 -15.32
N LEU A 225 25.30 32.44 -14.91
CA LEU A 225 25.58 31.14 -15.53
C LEU A 225 24.57 30.77 -16.65
N GLY A 226 23.63 31.68 -16.98
CA GLY A 226 22.59 31.39 -17.96
C GLY A 226 21.52 30.38 -17.49
N VAL A 227 21.66 29.81 -16.30
CA VAL A 227 20.75 28.80 -15.72
C VAL A 227 20.40 29.11 -14.27
N GLN A 228 19.22 28.67 -13.85
CA GLN A 228 18.76 28.68 -12.48
C GLN A 228 18.57 27.25 -12.00
N VAL A 229 19.12 26.92 -10.84
CA VAL A 229 18.95 25.62 -10.18
C VAL A 229 17.96 25.76 -9.03
N SER A 230 17.00 24.87 -8.94
CA SER A 230 16.01 24.82 -7.86
C SER A 230 15.93 23.40 -7.31
N LEU A 231 15.95 23.27 -5.99
CA LEU A 231 15.69 22.01 -5.28
C LEU A 231 14.20 21.93 -4.97
N LEU A 232 13.57 20.81 -5.29
CA LEU A 232 12.15 20.62 -5.06
C LEU A 232 11.92 19.31 -4.32
N PHE A 233 11.03 19.39 -3.33
CA PHE A 233 10.41 18.23 -2.70
C PHE A 233 8.91 18.26 -3.03
N LYS A 234 8.35 17.13 -3.45
CA LYS A 234 6.92 16.99 -3.79
C LYS A 234 6.37 15.70 -3.19
N ILE A 235 5.14 15.78 -2.73
CA ILE A 235 4.30 14.62 -2.45
C ILE A 235 3.09 14.73 -3.37
N THR A 236 2.79 13.68 -4.12
CA THR A 236 1.65 13.64 -5.04
C THR A 236 0.67 12.58 -4.57
N GLN A 237 -0.60 12.95 -4.44
CA GLN A 237 -1.69 12.04 -4.08
C GLN A 237 -2.79 12.10 -5.13
N GLN A 238 -3.48 10.98 -5.34
CA GLN A 238 -4.70 10.97 -6.13
C GLN A 238 -5.78 11.79 -5.41
N GLU A 239 -6.65 12.46 -6.17
CA GLU A 239 -7.69 13.33 -5.60
C GLU A 239 -8.63 12.58 -4.65
N ARG A 240 -8.91 11.32 -4.94
CA ARG A 240 -9.71 10.45 -4.07
C ARG A 240 -9.06 10.17 -2.70
N ASP A 241 -7.74 10.35 -2.58
CA ASP A 241 -6.95 10.06 -1.37
C ASP A 241 -6.55 11.34 -0.59
N LYS A 242 -7.08 12.52 -1.03
CA LYS A 242 -6.90 13.81 -0.34
C LYS A 242 -7.75 13.94 0.92
#